data_9d410ea7a46e901f3acbc9d73926250f
#
_entry.id   9d410ea7a46e901f3acbc9d73926250f
#
_cell.length_a   1.000
_cell.length_b   1.000
_cell.length_c   1.000
_cell.angle_alpha   90.00
_cell.angle_beta   90.00
_cell.angle_gamma   90.00
#
_symmetry.space_group_name_H-M   'P 1'
#
loop_
_entity.id
_entity.type
_entity.pdbx_description
1 polymer ?
#
loop_
_entity_poly.entity_id
_entity_poly.type
_entity_poly.pdbx_seq_one_letter_code
_entity_poly.pdbx_strand_id
1 'polypeptide(L)'
;MQHFVTEASVEQLTAIKNSIAQCARKAQKAGIDAIEIHGDRLLGSLCSTVLNHRTDNYGGSLENRTRYALEVLQAIKEAAPSMMVEYKLPIITVNPDGSLRGKGGLLEDEAVEFAKMLDAAGIDMIQVAQANHTGNMGDTIPPMGAVPYNWTLGACEKVKAVVSCPVATVGRVVSVEAGEKILEDGTADMIGYGRSLLTDPDIANKVGSGECIRECLNCNKGCVDAIQSRRYLSCVLNAENGDEETIFIKPCTETKNVAIVGAGLAGLEAARVAYKRGHTVTVFEKSDRLGGQINIASVHPRKDEILRSVQYYEKLLPGKVDIQLNHKPTMEELNGFDHVILAIGAHNMDLPMPVENSNVVSSWDILNGQEVSGKCVVLGGGLVGAETAEYLANKGLEVSIVEMMDKIAAQESETVLPLMEADFEKHNVQKFVNTRVSEIKDNVIYAVNTKDETNVEIAADTIVNALGSKKNVFDDSKLTVPFTYVGDCSGERTADIASAIRTGYKAANEI
;
A
#
# COMPACT_ATOMS: atom_id res chain seq x y z
N MET A 1 -13.29 19.09 13.47
CA MET A 1 -14.29 18.16 14.08
C MET A 1 -14.43 18.39 15.58
N GLN A 2 -13.36 18.42 16.35
CA GLN A 2 -13.37 18.65 17.81
C GLN A 2 -14.16 19.88 18.24
N HIS A 3 -13.94 21.04 17.63
CA HIS A 3 -14.70 22.26 17.92
C HIS A 3 -16.20 22.07 17.65
N PHE A 4 -16.56 21.47 16.50
CA PHE A 4 -17.96 21.23 16.17
C PHE A 4 -18.64 20.33 17.19
N VAL A 5 -18.00 19.24 17.62
CA VAL A 5 -18.59 18.31 18.61
C VAL A 5 -18.88 18.99 19.93
N THR A 6 -17.97 19.86 20.39
CA THR A 6 -18.12 20.60 21.66
C THR A 6 -19.18 21.71 21.56
N GLU A 7 -19.26 22.40 20.42
CA GLU A 7 -20.03 23.63 20.23
C GLU A 7 -21.41 23.41 19.58
N ALA A 8 -21.63 22.25 18.93
CA ALA A 8 -22.90 21.98 18.24
C ALA A 8 -24.07 22.02 19.20
N SER A 9 -25.09 22.83 18.88
CA SER A 9 -26.31 22.88 19.67
C SER A 9 -27.15 21.58 19.53
N VAL A 10 -28.01 21.31 20.47
CA VAL A 10 -28.96 20.17 20.43
C VAL A 10 -29.85 20.26 19.20
N GLU A 11 -30.25 21.46 18.80
CA GLU A 11 -31.06 21.72 17.60
C GLU A 11 -30.29 21.34 16.34
N GLN A 12 -28.98 21.65 16.25
CA GLN A 12 -28.12 21.25 15.12
C GLN A 12 -27.98 19.74 15.05
N LEU A 13 -27.70 19.06 16.18
CA LEU A 13 -27.62 17.61 16.23
C LEU A 13 -28.99 16.97 15.82
N THR A 14 -30.11 17.52 16.29
CA THR A 14 -31.46 17.06 15.90
C THR A 14 -31.71 17.24 14.41
N ALA A 15 -31.30 18.38 13.83
CA ALA A 15 -31.44 18.63 12.39
C ALA A 15 -30.62 17.63 11.56
N ILE A 16 -29.40 17.31 11.99
CA ILE A 16 -28.55 16.30 11.34
C ILE A 16 -29.19 14.92 11.42
N LYS A 17 -29.64 14.49 12.61
CA LYS A 17 -30.35 13.22 12.81
C LYS A 17 -31.57 13.09 11.88
N ASN A 18 -32.39 14.11 11.80
CA ASN A 18 -33.58 14.13 10.93
C ASN A 18 -33.20 14.05 9.44
N SER A 19 -32.08 14.69 9.04
CA SER A 19 -31.58 14.61 7.67
C SER A 19 -31.08 13.20 7.34
N ILE A 20 -30.37 12.53 8.25
CA ILE A 20 -29.93 11.13 8.10
C ILE A 20 -31.16 10.21 7.93
N ALA A 21 -32.20 10.36 8.77
CA ALA A 21 -33.43 9.59 8.66
C ALA A 21 -34.14 9.80 7.31
N GLN A 22 -34.15 11.04 6.80
CA GLN A 22 -34.68 11.32 5.45
C GLN A 22 -33.86 10.68 4.35
N CYS A 23 -32.52 10.63 4.48
CA CYS A 23 -31.65 9.93 3.54
C CYS A 23 -31.97 8.44 3.51
N ALA A 24 -32.11 7.79 4.67
CA ALA A 24 -32.49 6.39 4.77
C ALA A 24 -33.86 6.10 4.10
N ARG A 25 -34.84 6.96 4.29
CA ARG A 25 -36.16 6.84 3.59
C ARG A 25 -36.00 6.95 2.07
N LYS A 26 -35.16 7.85 1.58
CA LYS A 26 -34.90 7.97 0.14
C LYS A 26 -34.19 6.74 -0.40
N ALA A 27 -33.19 6.23 0.32
CA ALA A 27 -32.48 5.01 -0.03
C ALA A 27 -33.41 3.81 -0.13
N GLN A 28 -34.28 3.61 0.86
CA GLN A 28 -35.32 2.56 0.83
C GLN A 28 -36.24 2.69 -0.39
N LYS A 29 -36.72 3.92 -0.69
CA LYS A 29 -37.56 4.17 -1.89
C LYS A 29 -36.81 3.91 -3.20
N ALA A 30 -35.50 4.03 -3.23
CA ALA A 30 -34.68 3.72 -4.37
C ALA A 30 -34.35 2.22 -4.51
N GLY A 31 -34.83 1.37 -3.62
CA GLY A 31 -34.60 -0.08 -3.64
C GLY A 31 -33.29 -0.51 -3.03
N ILE A 32 -32.68 0.32 -2.17
CA ILE A 32 -31.51 -0.06 -1.40
C ILE A 32 -31.94 -0.92 -0.21
N ASP A 33 -31.30 -2.07 -0.02
CA ASP A 33 -31.66 -3.06 1.01
C ASP A 33 -31.03 -2.76 2.36
N ALA A 34 -29.79 -2.24 2.37
CA ALA A 34 -29.01 -1.99 3.58
C ALA A 34 -28.24 -0.66 3.52
N ILE A 35 -28.00 -0.05 4.67
CA ILE A 35 -27.13 1.12 4.82
C ILE A 35 -26.15 0.92 5.98
N GLU A 36 -24.93 1.46 5.83
CA GLU A 36 -23.96 1.57 6.91
C GLU A 36 -24.11 2.92 7.61
N ILE A 37 -24.28 2.91 8.94
CA ILE A 37 -24.01 4.07 9.78
C ILE A 37 -22.51 4.12 10.01
N HIS A 38 -21.83 5.06 9.37
CA HIS A 38 -20.41 5.27 9.57
C HIS A 38 -20.18 5.86 10.96
N GLY A 39 -19.97 5.02 11.95
CA GLY A 39 -19.78 5.36 13.37
C GLY A 39 -18.49 6.14 13.67
N ASP A 40 -17.81 6.57 12.66
CA ASP A 40 -16.62 7.42 12.65
C ASP A 40 -17.03 8.91 12.52
N ARG A 41 -16.12 9.82 12.35
CA ARG A 41 -16.37 11.26 12.17
C ARG A 41 -17.23 11.85 13.29
N LEU A 42 -18.43 12.35 13.00
CA LEU A 42 -19.29 13.01 13.97
C LEU A 42 -19.69 12.05 15.12
N LEU A 43 -20.19 10.87 14.78
CA LEU A 43 -20.64 9.90 15.77
C LEU A 43 -19.49 9.41 16.64
N GLY A 44 -18.36 8.99 16.03
CA GLY A 44 -17.18 8.56 16.77
C GLY A 44 -16.56 9.69 17.59
N SER A 45 -16.63 10.94 17.13
CA SER A 45 -16.17 12.08 17.90
C SER A 45 -17.05 12.37 19.12
N LEU A 46 -18.38 12.17 18.99
CA LEU A 46 -19.30 12.25 20.12
C LEU A 46 -19.11 11.11 21.13
N CYS A 47 -18.80 9.91 20.66
CA CYS A 47 -18.52 8.77 21.54
C CYS A 47 -17.17 8.90 22.28
N SER A 48 -16.20 9.62 21.71
CA SER A 48 -14.82 9.66 22.17
C SER A 48 -14.63 10.44 23.46
N THR A 49 -13.93 9.86 24.43
CA THR A 49 -13.45 10.59 25.63
C THR A 49 -12.34 11.60 25.30
N VAL A 50 -11.65 11.43 24.18
CA VAL A 50 -10.55 12.30 23.74
C VAL A 50 -11.08 13.58 23.08
N LEU A 51 -12.21 13.50 22.36
CA LEU A 51 -12.73 14.61 21.53
C LEU A 51 -13.99 15.24 22.09
N ASN A 52 -14.79 14.51 22.86
CA ASN A 52 -16.06 15.00 23.42
C ASN A 52 -15.86 15.58 24.82
N HIS A 53 -15.92 16.90 24.94
CA HIS A 53 -15.85 17.64 26.20
C HIS A 53 -17.18 18.28 26.59
N ARG A 54 -18.32 17.74 26.08
CA ARG A 54 -19.65 18.25 26.39
C ARG A 54 -20.05 17.92 27.84
N THR A 55 -20.87 18.79 28.41
CA THR A 55 -21.40 18.64 29.77
C THR A 55 -22.91 18.44 29.79
N ASP A 56 -23.55 18.36 28.62
CA ASP A 56 -24.97 18.08 28.44
C ASP A 56 -25.22 16.56 28.30
N ASN A 57 -26.44 16.21 27.88
CA ASN A 57 -26.91 14.82 27.71
C ASN A 57 -26.15 14.02 26.62
N TYR A 58 -25.22 14.64 25.90
CA TYR A 58 -24.39 14.01 24.88
C TYR A 58 -22.91 13.93 25.27
N GLY A 59 -22.56 14.20 26.55
CA GLY A 59 -21.20 14.15 27.05
C GLY A 59 -21.06 13.51 28.44
N GLY A 60 -19.84 13.27 28.86
CA GLY A 60 -19.52 12.66 30.15
C GLY A 60 -19.55 11.13 30.13
N SER A 61 -20.60 10.50 30.69
CA SER A 61 -20.69 9.04 30.77
C SER A 61 -20.79 8.36 29.40
N LEU A 62 -20.49 7.06 29.34
CA LEU A 62 -20.60 6.26 28.11
C LEU A 62 -22.02 6.34 27.52
N GLU A 63 -23.06 6.20 28.35
CA GLU A 63 -24.47 6.26 27.92
C GLU A 63 -24.80 7.61 27.27
N ASN A 64 -24.27 8.70 27.80
CA ASN A 64 -24.47 10.02 27.24
C ASN A 64 -23.71 10.21 25.93
N ARG A 65 -22.44 9.78 25.87
CA ARG A 65 -21.60 9.90 24.67
C ARG A 65 -22.12 9.07 23.49
N THR A 66 -22.73 7.90 23.77
CA THR A 66 -23.28 6.99 22.76
C THR A 66 -24.76 7.27 22.43
N ARG A 67 -25.46 8.06 23.24
CA ARG A 67 -26.88 8.42 23.09
C ARG A 67 -27.23 8.91 21.68
N TYR A 68 -26.43 9.81 21.12
CA TYR A 68 -26.73 10.36 19.81
C TYR A 68 -26.67 9.30 18.70
N ALA A 69 -25.74 8.36 18.77
CA ALA A 69 -25.65 7.25 17.83
C ALA A 69 -26.89 6.34 17.90
N LEU A 70 -27.36 6.02 19.11
CA LEU A 70 -28.58 5.24 19.31
C LEU A 70 -29.85 5.99 18.82
N GLU A 71 -29.93 7.30 19.05
CA GLU A 71 -30.99 8.14 18.51
C GLU A 71 -30.99 8.19 16.97
N VAL A 72 -29.82 8.21 16.34
CA VAL A 72 -29.69 8.13 14.88
C VAL A 72 -30.18 6.77 14.37
N LEU A 73 -29.77 5.67 14.99
CA LEU A 73 -30.26 4.33 14.66
C LEU A 73 -31.77 4.26 14.74
N GLN A 74 -32.37 4.70 15.86
CA GLN A 74 -33.81 4.69 16.04
C GLN A 74 -34.53 5.53 14.98
N ALA A 75 -34.05 6.73 14.68
CA ALA A 75 -34.63 7.61 13.67
C ALA A 75 -34.60 6.99 12.26
N ILE A 76 -33.55 6.23 11.93
CA ILE A 76 -33.45 5.48 10.68
C ILE A 76 -34.49 4.35 10.65
N LYS A 77 -34.58 3.52 11.70
CA LYS A 77 -35.54 2.40 11.79
C LYS A 77 -36.99 2.87 11.70
N GLU A 78 -37.32 4.01 12.29
CA GLU A 78 -38.63 4.62 12.17
C GLU A 78 -38.92 5.16 10.76
N ALA A 79 -37.94 5.79 10.12
CA ALA A 79 -38.10 6.40 8.80
C ALA A 79 -38.05 5.39 7.64
N ALA A 80 -37.35 4.26 7.81
CA ALA A 80 -37.12 3.22 6.82
C ALA A 80 -37.21 1.82 7.48
N PRO A 81 -38.39 1.32 7.87
CA PRO A 81 -38.55 0.13 8.72
C PRO A 81 -38.03 -1.19 8.10
N SER A 82 -37.96 -1.29 6.77
CA SER A 82 -37.44 -2.47 6.07
C SER A 82 -35.94 -2.38 5.74
N MET A 83 -35.29 -1.26 6.06
CA MET A 83 -33.87 -1.07 5.82
C MET A 83 -33.06 -1.88 6.83
N MET A 84 -32.15 -2.71 6.35
CA MET A 84 -31.10 -3.28 7.19
C MET A 84 -30.08 -2.19 7.54
N VAL A 85 -29.65 -2.14 8.78
CA VAL A 85 -28.71 -1.12 9.27
C VAL A 85 -27.48 -1.79 9.86
N GLU A 86 -26.35 -1.51 9.27
CA GLU A 86 -25.04 -1.83 9.80
C GLU A 86 -24.47 -0.64 10.57
N TYR A 87 -23.80 -0.90 11.69
CA TYR A 87 -23.03 0.11 12.41
C TYR A 87 -21.55 -0.18 12.33
N LYS A 88 -20.79 0.70 11.70
CA LYS A 88 -19.32 0.63 11.70
C LYS A 88 -18.82 1.18 13.03
N LEU A 89 -18.42 0.26 13.91
CA LEU A 89 -18.00 0.53 15.28
C LEU A 89 -16.51 0.90 15.30
N PRO A 90 -16.16 2.18 15.58
CA PRO A 90 -14.77 2.63 15.59
C PRO A 90 -14.12 2.32 16.94
N ILE A 91 -13.09 1.46 16.92
CA ILE A 91 -12.33 1.09 18.11
C ILE A 91 -10.97 1.79 18.10
N ILE A 92 -10.66 2.47 19.21
CA ILE A 92 -9.32 3.00 19.47
C ILE A 92 -8.44 1.84 19.95
N THR A 93 -7.43 1.52 19.17
CA THR A 93 -6.45 0.49 19.54
C THR A 93 -5.21 1.10 20.18
N VAL A 94 -4.35 0.27 20.77
CA VAL A 94 -3.12 0.69 21.43
C VAL A 94 -1.92 0.21 20.64
N ASN A 95 -0.97 1.11 20.39
CA ASN A 95 0.30 0.78 19.76
C ASN A 95 1.22 0.03 20.76
N PRO A 96 2.26 -0.66 20.27
CA PRO A 96 3.21 -1.37 21.14
C PRO A 96 3.91 -0.49 22.19
N ASP A 97 4.04 0.81 21.93
CA ASP A 97 4.61 1.80 22.84
C ASP A 97 3.60 2.34 23.88
N GLY A 98 2.36 1.84 23.87
CA GLY A 98 1.28 2.27 24.75
C GLY A 98 0.52 3.51 24.30
N SER A 99 0.90 4.14 23.19
CA SER A 99 0.17 5.27 22.60
C SER A 99 -1.15 4.83 21.97
N LEU A 100 -2.14 5.72 21.95
CA LEU A 100 -3.43 5.44 21.33
C LEU A 100 -3.35 5.61 19.80
N ARG A 101 -3.90 4.62 19.10
CA ARG A 101 -4.15 4.68 17.66
C ARG A 101 -5.60 5.08 17.42
N GLY A 102 -5.79 6.27 16.84
CA GLY A 102 -7.10 6.87 16.61
C GLY A 102 -7.60 7.70 17.80
N LYS A 103 -8.57 8.58 17.53
CA LYS A 103 -9.12 9.52 18.53
C LYS A 103 -10.64 9.60 18.50
N GLY A 104 -11.26 9.36 17.34
CA GLY A 104 -12.71 9.47 17.12
C GLY A 104 -13.38 8.11 17.22
N GLY A 105 -13.52 7.57 18.42
CA GLY A 105 -14.12 6.27 18.68
C GLY A 105 -14.07 5.94 20.17
N LEU A 106 -14.20 4.67 20.48
CA LEU A 106 -14.26 4.13 21.83
C LEU A 106 -13.02 3.27 22.12
N LEU A 107 -12.53 3.30 23.33
CA LEU A 107 -11.62 2.27 23.83
C LEU A 107 -12.32 0.90 23.80
N GLU A 108 -11.54 -0.16 23.73
CA GLU A 108 -12.05 -1.51 23.47
C GLU A 108 -13.16 -1.93 24.45
N ASP A 109 -12.97 -1.74 25.76
CA ASP A 109 -13.98 -2.10 26.76
C ASP A 109 -15.29 -1.30 26.61
N GLU A 110 -15.19 0.00 26.34
CA GLU A 110 -16.35 0.85 26.07
C GLU A 110 -17.05 0.48 24.76
N ALA A 111 -16.28 0.07 23.75
CA ALA A 111 -16.84 -0.38 22.48
C ALA A 111 -17.64 -1.68 22.62
N VAL A 112 -17.18 -2.60 23.47
CA VAL A 112 -17.91 -3.84 23.82
C VAL A 112 -19.23 -3.51 24.51
N GLU A 113 -19.23 -2.59 25.49
CA GLU A 113 -20.48 -2.17 26.16
C GLU A 113 -21.43 -1.42 25.18
N PHE A 114 -20.90 -0.59 24.32
CA PHE A 114 -21.71 0.08 23.30
C PHE A 114 -22.28 -0.90 22.26
N ALA A 115 -21.55 -1.94 21.90
CA ALA A 115 -22.07 -3.00 21.03
C ALA A 115 -23.32 -3.68 21.62
N LYS A 116 -23.34 -3.96 22.93
CA LYS A 116 -24.53 -4.47 23.63
C LYS A 116 -25.71 -3.49 23.53
N MET A 117 -25.46 -2.18 23.64
CA MET A 117 -26.50 -1.16 23.51
C MET A 117 -27.05 -1.11 22.08
N LEU A 118 -26.21 -1.24 21.05
CA LEU A 118 -26.62 -1.31 19.65
C LEU A 118 -27.46 -2.56 19.37
N ASP A 119 -27.03 -3.72 19.85
CA ASP A 119 -27.76 -4.99 19.72
C ASP A 119 -29.14 -4.90 20.36
N ALA A 120 -29.21 -4.39 21.60
CA ALA A 120 -30.49 -4.15 22.31
C ALA A 120 -31.36 -3.12 21.61
N ALA A 121 -30.82 -2.16 20.85
CA ALA A 121 -31.53 -1.18 20.06
C ALA A 121 -31.96 -1.71 18.67
N GLY A 122 -31.67 -2.98 18.34
CA GLY A 122 -32.10 -3.64 17.12
C GLY A 122 -31.25 -3.32 15.90
N ILE A 123 -29.94 -3.15 16.05
CA ILE A 123 -29.02 -3.10 14.92
C ILE A 123 -29.03 -4.45 14.17
N ASP A 124 -28.88 -4.44 12.85
CA ASP A 124 -28.88 -5.67 12.07
C ASP A 124 -27.48 -6.27 11.90
N MET A 125 -26.41 -5.46 11.96
CA MET A 125 -25.01 -5.90 11.87
C MET A 125 -24.07 -4.87 12.51
N ILE A 126 -22.98 -5.34 13.07
CA ILE A 126 -21.88 -4.49 13.58
C ILE A 126 -20.60 -4.81 12.81
N GLN A 127 -19.96 -3.79 12.21
CA GLN A 127 -18.64 -3.90 11.62
C GLN A 127 -17.60 -3.31 12.57
N VAL A 128 -16.69 -4.14 13.08
CA VAL A 128 -15.59 -3.68 13.93
C VAL A 128 -14.48 -3.11 13.04
N ALA A 129 -14.11 -1.85 13.27
CA ALA A 129 -13.12 -1.13 12.49
C ALA A 129 -12.21 -0.28 13.37
N GLN A 130 -11.04 0.06 12.87
CA GLN A 130 -10.15 1.01 13.53
C GLN A 130 -10.77 2.40 13.58
N ALA A 131 -10.72 3.04 14.73
CA ALA A 131 -11.14 4.43 14.90
C ALA A 131 -10.31 5.38 14.05
N ASN A 132 -10.96 6.43 13.56
CA ASN A 132 -10.32 7.50 12.82
C ASN A 132 -9.40 8.32 13.75
N HIS A 133 -8.50 9.04 13.12
CA HIS A 133 -7.63 10.02 13.77
C HIS A 133 -7.76 11.38 13.07
N THR A 134 -7.22 12.41 13.70
CA THR A 134 -7.21 13.75 13.13
C THR A 134 -5.82 14.09 12.57
N GLY A 135 -5.43 13.51 11.43
CA GLY A 135 -4.14 13.89 10.82
C GLY A 135 -3.58 12.86 9.84
N ASN A 136 -3.21 11.68 10.29
CA ASN A 136 -2.60 10.66 9.42
C ASN A 136 -3.58 9.53 9.09
N MET A 137 -3.85 9.30 7.82
CA MET A 137 -4.68 8.18 7.36
C MET A 137 -4.04 6.81 7.66
N GLY A 138 -2.74 6.76 7.92
CA GLY A 138 -2.01 5.55 8.27
C GLY A 138 -2.51 4.87 9.56
N ASP A 139 -3.15 5.60 10.47
CA ASP A 139 -3.76 4.99 11.66
C ASP A 139 -4.97 4.12 11.31
N THR A 140 -5.83 4.60 10.39
CA THR A 140 -7.05 3.92 9.98
C THR A 140 -6.81 2.96 8.82
N ILE A 141 -5.93 3.32 7.91
CA ILE A 141 -5.58 2.53 6.71
C ILE A 141 -4.05 2.34 6.70
N PRO A 142 -3.54 1.48 7.58
CA PRO A 142 -2.11 1.31 7.75
C PRO A 142 -1.45 0.80 6.46
N PRO A 143 -0.24 1.31 6.14
CA PRO A 143 0.57 0.78 5.05
C PRO A 143 1.16 -0.58 5.42
N MET A 144 1.86 -1.19 4.45
CA MET A 144 2.63 -2.42 4.67
C MET A 144 3.62 -2.27 5.83
N GLY A 145 3.79 -3.31 6.60
CA GLY A 145 4.73 -3.36 7.73
C GLY A 145 4.40 -2.46 8.93
N ALA A 146 3.32 -1.66 8.88
CA ALA A 146 2.97 -0.72 9.97
C ALA A 146 2.33 -1.40 11.18
N VAL A 147 1.48 -2.40 10.94
CA VAL A 147 0.77 -3.17 11.97
C VAL A 147 0.62 -4.62 11.50
N PRO A 148 0.40 -5.57 12.42
CA PRO A 148 0.08 -6.95 12.05
C PRO A 148 -1.15 -7.05 11.15
N TYR A 149 -1.29 -8.17 10.44
CA TYR A 149 -2.53 -8.49 9.76
C TYR A 149 -3.66 -8.64 10.78
N ASN A 150 -4.87 -8.19 10.40
CA ASN A 150 -6.07 -8.34 11.22
C ASN A 150 -5.94 -7.78 12.64
N TRP A 151 -5.24 -6.66 12.83
CA TRP A 151 -4.94 -6.09 14.16
C TRP A 151 -6.19 -5.73 14.97
N THR A 152 -7.36 -5.62 14.33
CA THR A 152 -8.66 -5.37 15.00
C THR A 152 -9.40 -6.64 15.37
N LEU A 153 -8.85 -7.82 15.04
CA LEU A 153 -9.55 -9.09 15.19
C LEU A 153 -9.87 -9.44 16.65
N GLY A 154 -8.95 -9.20 17.58
CA GLY A 154 -9.19 -9.45 19.01
C GLY A 154 -10.34 -8.62 19.57
N ALA A 155 -10.50 -7.38 19.10
CA ALA A 155 -11.65 -6.55 19.47
C ALA A 155 -12.96 -7.06 18.82
N CYS A 156 -12.87 -7.57 17.60
CA CYS A 156 -14.01 -8.19 16.91
C CYS A 156 -14.53 -9.43 17.69
N GLU A 157 -13.63 -10.30 18.13
CA GLU A 157 -13.95 -11.47 18.95
C GLU A 157 -14.70 -11.10 20.24
N LYS A 158 -14.23 -10.07 20.96
CA LYS A 158 -14.88 -9.58 22.17
C LYS A 158 -16.27 -9.01 21.92
N VAL A 159 -16.44 -8.25 20.83
CA VAL A 159 -17.75 -7.73 20.43
C VAL A 159 -18.68 -8.89 20.08
N LYS A 160 -18.24 -9.84 19.26
CA LYS A 160 -19.05 -11.00 18.86
C LYS A 160 -19.51 -11.85 20.04
N ALA A 161 -18.69 -11.96 21.07
CA ALA A 161 -19.02 -12.76 22.26
C ALA A 161 -20.21 -12.19 23.07
N VAL A 162 -20.62 -10.94 22.84
CA VAL A 162 -21.61 -10.24 23.68
C VAL A 162 -22.85 -9.75 22.93
N VAL A 163 -22.91 -9.93 21.61
CA VAL A 163 -24.05 -9.52 20.77
C VAL A 163 -24.69 -10.70 20.08
N SER A 164 -25.97 -10.55 19.68
CA SER A 164 -26.71 -11.56 18.92
C SER A 164 -26.72 -11.31 17.42
N CYS A 165 -26.52 -10.07 16.99
CA CYS A 165 -26.43 -9.71 15.59
C CYS A 165 -25.12 -10.19 14.95
N PRO A 166 -25.07 -10.38 13.61
CA PRO A 166 -23.84 -10.66 12.89
C PRO A 166 -22.77 -9.60 13.10
N VAL A 167 -21.50 -10.04 13.19
CA VAL A 167 -20.34 -9.17 13.35
C VAL A 167 -19.38 -9.33 12.18
N ALA A 168 -19.05 -8.21 11.53
CA ALA A 168 -18.05 -8.13 10.48
C ALA A 168 -16.73 -7.59 11.01
N THR A 169 -15.60 -8.07 10.44
CA THR A 169 -14.28 -7.49 10.68
C THR A 169 -13.72 -6.88 9.40
N VAL A 170 -12.98 -5.79 9.54
CA VAL A 170 -12.22 -5.14 8.47
C VAL A 170 -10.88 -4.65 9.01
N GLY A 171 -9.80 -4.91 8.30
CA GLY A 171 -8.48 -4.44 8.71
C GLY A 171 -7.36 -5.36 8.23
N ARG A 172 -6.77 -5.07 7.05
CA ARG A 172 -5.65 -5.84 6.47
C ARG A 172 -5.93 -7.35 6.36
N VAL A 173 -7.18 -7.76 6.12
CA VAL A 173 -7.48 -9.09 5.59
C VAL A 173 -7.17 -9.04 4.10
N VAL A 174 -6.10 -9.69 3.67
CA VAL A 174 -5.55 -9.53 2.32
C VAL A 174 -5.77 -10.76 1.44
N SER A 175 -5.88 -11.94 2.02
CA SER A 175 -6.14 -13.19 1.31
C SER A 175 -7.49 -13.79 1.70
N VAL A 176 -8.03 -14.61 0.80
CA VAL A 176 -9.27 -15.36 1.05
C VAL A 176 -9.05 -16.41 2.13
N GLU A 177 -7.91 -17.09 2.12
CA GLU A 177 -7.56 -18.11 3.10
C GLU A 177 -7.54 -17.55 4.53
N ALA A 178 -7.01 -16.32 4.70
CA ALA A 178 -7.05 -15.65 6.01
C ALA A 178 -8.49 -15.29 6.41
N GLY A 179 -9.31 -14.87 5.45
CA GLY A 179 -10.73 -14.59 5.68
C GLY A 179 -11.51 -15.85 6.07
N GLU A 180 -11.35 -16.94 5.33
CA GLU A 180 -12.00 -18.24 5.62
C GLU A 180 -11.63 -18.74 7.03
N LYS A 181 -10.34 -18.65 7.40
CA LYS A 181 -9.91 -19.06 8.74
C LYS A 181 -10.60 -18.25 9.84
N ILE A 182 -10.77 -16.94 9.67
CA ILE A 182 -11.49 -16.07 10.64
C ILE A 182 -12.95 -16.53 10.81
N LEU A 183 -13.59 -16.92 9.69
CA LEU A 183 -14.97 -17.42 9.71
C LEU A 183 -15.07 -18.81 10.36
N GLU A 184 -14.16 -19.72 10.01
CA GLU A 184 -14.08 -21.07 10.59
C GLU A 184 -13.81 -21.05 12.10
N ASP A 185 -12.93 -20.16 12.56
CA ASP A 185 -12.63 -19.96 13.98
C ASP A 185 -13.81 -19.31 14.74
N GLY A 186 -14.84 -18.84 14.02
CA GLY A 186 -16.02 -18.19 14.61
C GLY A 186 -15.74 -16.80 15.18
N THR A 187 -14.63 -16.17 14.83
CA THR A 187 -14.24 -14.84 15.34
C THR A 187 -15.02 -13.70 14.73
N ALA A 188 -15.50 -13.87 13.49
CA ALA A 188 -16.41 -12.97 12.80
C ALA A 188 -17.40 -13.76 11.96
N ASP A 189 -18.50 -13.12 11.51
CA ASP A 189 -19.50 -13.70 10.60
C ASP A 189 -19.27 -13.24 9.16
N MET A 190 -18.62 -12.10 8.97
CA MET A 190 -18.35 -11.51 7.66
C MET A 190 -16.97 -10.85 7.63
N ILE A 191 -16.38 -10.83 6.42
CA ILE A 191 -15.07 -10.23 6.16
C ILE A 191 -15.22 -9.02 5.23
N GLY A 192 -14.71 -7.87 5.66
CA GLY A 192 -14.65 -6.65 4.85
C GLY A 192 -13.36 -6.56 4.04
N TYR A 193 -13.45 -6.68 2.72
CA TYR A 193 -12.34 -6.44 1.78
C TYR A 193 -12.46 -5.02 1.20
N GLY A 194 -11.52 -4.13 1.52
CA GLY A 194 -11.47 -2.78 0.96
C GLY A 194 -10.45 -2.68 -0.19
N ARG A 195 -9.19 -2.40 0.14
CA ARG A 195 -8.11 -2.23 -0.85
C ARG A 195 -7.88 -3.48 -1.72
N SER A 196 -8.19 -4.68 -1.21
CA SER A 196 -8.10 -5.92 -1.97
C SER A 196 -9.01 -5.92 -3.20
N LEU A 197 -10.23 -5.35 -3.09
CA LEU A 197 -11.15 -5.20 -4.22
C LEU A 197 -10.69 -4.20 -5.29
N LEU A 198 -9.83 -3.23 -4.94
CA LEU A 198 -9.18 -2.36 -5.94
C LEU A 198 -8.11 -3.11 -6.73
N THR A 199 -7.45 -4.06 -6.07
CA THR A 199 -6.39 -4.86 -6.67
C THR A 199 -6.96 -5.96 -7.55
N ASP A 200 -7.99 -6.66 -7.06
CA ASP A 200 -8.72 -7.70 -7.77
C ASP A 200 -10.24 -7.55 -7.51
N PRO A 201 -10.98 -6.91 -8.42
CA PRO A 201 -12.42 -6.68 -8.23
C PRO A 201 -13.24 -7.98 -8.26
N ASP A 202 -12.68 -9.06 -8.80
CA ASP A 202 -13.36 -10.35 -8.95
C ASP A 202 -13.13 -11.32 -7.77
N ILE A 203 -12.60 -10.85 -6.64
CA ILE A 203 -12.30 -11.73 -5.48
C ILE A 203 -13.49 -12.64 -5.17
N ALA A 204 -14.70 -12.08 -5.02
CA ALA A 204 -15.88 -12.84 -4.65
C ALA A 204 -16.24 -13.93 -5.67
N ASN A 205 -16.04 -13.66 -6.96
CA ASN A 205 -16.29 -14.64 -8.03
C ASN A 205 -15.22 -15.73 -8.08
N LYS A 206 -13.99 -15.41 -7.62
CA LYS A 206 -12.85 -16.34 -7.62
C LYS A 206 -12.82 -17.25 -6.41
N VAL A 207 -13.49 -16.90 -5.31
CA VAL A 207 -13.60 -17.75 -4.13
C VAL A 207 -14.17 -19.11 -4.52
N GLY A 208 -13.44 -20.18 -4.20
CA GLY A 208 -13.81 -21.58 -4.53
C GLY A 208 -13.69 -21.97 -6.02
N SER A 209 -13.33 -21.05 -6.92
CA SER A 209 -13.17 -21.37 -8.35
C SER A 209 -11.81 -22.00 -8.69
N GLY A 210 -10.82 -21.91 -7.81
CA GLY A 210 -9.43 -22.27 -8.08
C GLY A 210 -8.64 -21.23 -8.89
N GLU A 211 -9.24 -20.08 -9.20
CA GLU A 211 -8.56 -19.00 -9.88
C GLU A 211 -7.63 -18.22 -8.94
N CYS A 212 -6.50 -17.76 -9.48
CA CYS A 212 -5.55 -16.95 -8.70
C CYS A 212 -6.11 -15.56 -8.41
N ILE A 213 -6.08 -15.17 -7.15
CA ILE A 213 -6.46 -13.84 -6.68
C ILE A 213 -5.20 -12.99 -6.56
N ARG A 214 -5.26 -11.75 -7.06
CA ARG A 214 -4.18 -10.76 -6.93
C ARG A 214 -4.34 -10.00 -5.61
N GLU A 215 -3.50 -10.33 -4.64
CA GLU A 215 -3.58 -9.76 -3.31
C GLU A 215 -3.06 -8.32 -3.23
N CYS A 216 -3.67 -7.52 -2.36
CA CYS A 216 -3.25 -6.15 -2.08
C CYS A 216 -1.89 -6.11 -1.38
N LEU A 217 -0.99 -5.20 -1.82
CA LEU A 217 0.32 -4.97 -1.19
C LEU A 217 0.24 -4.09 0.06
N ASN A 218 -0.90 -3.49 0.37
CA ASN A 218 -1.04 -2.45 1.41
C ASN A 218 -0.10 -1.24 1.23
N CYS A 219 0.33 -0.95 0.01
CA CYS A 219 1.29 0.13 -0.29
C CYS A 219 0.73 1.54 -0.17
N ASN A 220 -0.57 1.72 -0.15
CA ASN A 220 -1.32 2.98 -0.10
C ASN A 220 -1.11 3.96 -1.26
N LYS A 221 -0.12 3.77 -2.13
CA LYS A 221 0.32 4.76 -3.15
C LYS A 221 -0.74 5.14 -4.18
N GLY A 222 -1.45 4.16 -4.75
CA GLY A 222 -2.48 4.43 -5.79
C GLY A 222 -3.85 4.76 -5.22
N CYS A 223 -4.13 4.41 -3.98
CA CYS A 223 -5.44 4.57 -3.35
C CYS A 223 -5.44 5.66 -2.27
N VAL A 224 -4.81 5.42 -1.11
CA VAL A 224 -4.85 6.36 0.03
C VAL A 224 -4.20 7.69 -0.31
N ASP A 225 -2.98 7.68 -0.88
CA ASP A 225 -2.27 8.91 -1.28
C ASP A 225 -3.03 9.66 -2.38
N ALA A 226 -3.72 8.95 -3.27
CA ALA A 226 -4.57 9.58 -4.28
C ALA A 226 -5.74 10.33 -3.62
N ILE A 227 -6.43 9.71 -2.65
CA ILE A 227 -7.53 10.33 -1.90
C ILE A 227 -7.02 11.56 -1.13
N GLN A 228 -5.89 11.45 -0.43
CA GLN A 228 -5.29 12.56 0.33
C GLN A 228 -4.91 13.72 -0.59
N SER A 229 -4.34 13.41 -1.76
CA SER A 229 -3.95 14.40 -2.78
C SER A 229 -5.11 14.83 -3.69
N ARG A 230 -6.35 14.39 -3.44
CA ARG A 230 -7.54 14.66 -4.26
C ARG A 230 -7.35 14.29 -5.73
N ARG A 231 -6.66 13.18 -6.00
CA ARG A 231 -6.48 12.58 -7.32
C ARG A 231 -7.44 11.41 -7.52
N TYR A 232 -7.60 10.97 -8.76
CA TYR A 232 -8.34 9.74 -9.06
C TYR A 232 -7.69 8.53 -8.40
N LEU A 233 -8.54 7.67 -7.86
CA LEU A 233 -8.14 6.44 -7.21
C LEU A 233 -7.63 5.44 -8.24
N SER A 234 -6.54 4.75 -7.94
CA SER A 234 -5.95 3.71 -8.78
C SER A 234 -5.26 2.65 -7.91
N CYS A 235 -4.81 1.57 -8.53
CA CYS A 235 -4.01 0.54 -7.88
C CYS A 235 -2.67 0.36 -8.61
N VAL A 236 -1.59 0.15 -7.86
CA VAL A 236 -0.26 -0.08 -8.45
C VAL A 236 -0.16 -1.43 -9.18
N LEU A 237 -0.98 -2.43 -8.79
CA LEU A 237 -0.99 -3.75 -9.40
C LEU A 237 -2.11 -3.95 -10.43
N ASN A 238 -3.11 -3.07 -10.46
CA ASN A 238 -4.24 -3.19 -11.37
C ASN A 238 -4.28 -2.00 -12.33
N ALA A 239 -3.83 -2.21 -13.56
CA ALA A 239 -3.76 -1.17 -14.58
C ALA A 239 -5.14 -0.67 -15.02
N GLU A 240 -6.18 -1.47 -14.85
CA GLU A 240 -7.57 -1.16 -15.25
C GLU A 240 -8.28 -0.30 -14.20
N ASN A 241 -7.84 -0.38 -12.92
CA ASN A 241 -8.55 0.26 -11.81
C ASN A 241 -8.65 1.79 -11.95
N GLY A 242 -9.88 2.26 -12.02
CA GLY A 242 -10.25 3.66 -12.23
C GLY A 242 -10.47 4.06 -13.69
N ASP A 243 -10.17 3.16 -14.64
CA ASP A 243 -10.28 3.37 -16.09
C ASP A 243 -10.97 2.18 -16.79
N GLU A 244 -11.76 1.38 -16.07
CA GLU A 244 -12.31 0.08 -16.51
C GLU A 244 -13.19 0.18 -17.77
N GLU A 245 -13.78 1.35 -18.05
CA GLU A 245 -14.57 1.56 -19.25
C GLU A 245 -13.72 1.69 -20.53
N THR A 246 -12.46 2.08 -20.38
CA THR A 246 -11.55 2.37 -21.49
C THR A 246 -10.36 1.44 -21.58
N ILE A 247 -9.91 0.93 -20.43
CA ILE A 247 -8.77 0.04 -20.28
C ILE A 247 -9.25 -1.34 -19.85
N PHE A 248 -9.23 -2.30 -20.77
CA PHE A 248 -9.57 -3.69 -20.53
C PHE A 248 -8.81 -4.59 -21.51
N ILE A 249 -8.66 -5.87 -21.17
CA ILE A 249 -7.98 -6.84 -22.03
C ILE A 249 -8.89 -7.23 -23.20
N LYS A 250 -8.44 -6.93 -24.43
CA LYS A 250 -9.15 -7.26 -25.66
C LYS A 250 -8.62 -8.59 -26.21
N PRO A 251 -9.48 -9.56 -26.58
CA PRO A 251 -9.03 -10.74 -27.29
C PRO A 251 -8.26 -10.39 -28.55
N CYS A 252 -7.21 -11.13 -28.89
CA CYS A 252 -6.48 -10.92 -30.13
C CYS A 252 -7.34 -11.34 -31.34
N THR A 253 -7.12 -10.70 -32.48
CA THR A 253 -7.73 -11.11 -33.76
C THR A 253 -6.93 -12.22 -34.43
N GLU A 254 -5.63 -12.31 -34.13
CA GLU A 254 -4.71 -13.32 -34.63
C GLU A 254 -3.74 -13.72 -33.51
N THR A 255 -3.57 -15.02 -33.29
CA THR A 255 -2.61 -15.53 -32.31
C THR A 255 -1.18 -15.35 -32.81
N LYS A 256 -0.33 -14.77 -31.96
CA LYS A 256 1.10 -14.56 -32.21
C LYS A 256 1.94 -15.33 -31.21
N ASN A 257 3.17 -15.68 -31.59
CA ASN A 257 4.21 -16.13 -30.69
C ASN A 257 4.96 -14.91 -30.17
N VAL A 258 4.85 -14.63 -28.87
CA VAL A 258 5.40 -13.44 -28.21
C VAL A 258 6.54 -13.83 -27.30
N ALA A 259 7.72 -13.25 -27.54
CA ALA A 259 8.86 -13.37 -26.62
C ALA A 259 8.85 -12.19 -25.63
N ILE A 260 9.08 -12.48 -24.35
CA ILE A 260 9.26 -11.46 -23.32
C ILE A 260 10.63 -11.66 -22.68
N VAL A 261 11.46 -10.62 -22.72
CA VAL A 261 12.82 -10.66 -22.19
C VAL A 261 12.88 -9.93 -20.87
N GLY A 262 12.99 -10.69 -19.78
CA GLY A 262 13.00 -10.22 -18.39
C GLY A 262 11.69 -10.49 -17.66
N ALA A 263 11.80 -11.14 -16.50
CA ALA A 263 10.69 -11.53 -15.64
C ALA A 263 10.55 -10.63 -14.39
N GLY A 264 10.82 -9.33 -14.52
CA GLY A 264 10.36 -8.31 -13.59
C GLY A 264 8.86 -8.05 -13.76
N LEU A 265 8.25 -7.21 -12.91
CA LEU A 265 6.79 -7.00 -12.93
C LEU A 265 6.26 -6.53 -14.29
N ALA A 266 7.01 -5.72 -15.03
CA ALA A 266 6.60 -5.28 -16.36
C ALA A 266 6.49 -6.45 -17.35
N GLY A 267 7.47 -7.36 -17.36
CA GLY A 267 7.46 -8.55 -18.22
C GLY A 267 6.40 -9.57 -17.78
N LEU A 268 6.24 -9.79 -16.47
CA LEU A 268 5.25 -10.71 -15.93
C LEU A 268 3.82 -10.25 -16.22
N GLU A 269 3.54 -8.93 -16.09
CA GLU A 269 2.23 -8.38 -16.46
C GLU A 269 2.00 -8.46 -17.96
N ALA A 270 3.02 -8.18 -18.78
CA ALA A 270 2.92 -8.36 -20.22
C ALA A 270 2.61 -9.81 -20.60
N ALA A 271 3.25 -10.79 -19.91
CA ALA A 271 2.98 -12.21 -20.12
C ALA A 271 1.53 -12.58 -19.80
N ARG A 272 1.01 -12.09 -18.65
CA ARG A 272 -0.38 -12.29 -18.24
C ARG A 272 -1.36 -11.75 -19.28
N VAL A 273 -1.13 -10.52 -19.73
CA VAL A 273 -2.04 -9.85 -20.68
C VAL A 273 -1.98 -10.53 -22.04
N ALA A 274 -0.78 -10.78 -22.58
CA ALA A 274 -0.62 -11.45 -23.87
C ALA A 274 -1.27 -12.84 -23.88
N TYR A 275 -1.07 -13.63 -22.79
CA TYR A 275 -1.75 -14.93 -22.64
C TYR A 275 -3.28 -14.78 -22.59
N LYS A 276 -3.80 -13.84 -21.78
CA LYS A 276 -5.26 -13.62 -21.68
C LYS A 276 -5.88 -13.15 -22.99
N ARG A 277 -5.12 -12.50 -23.85
CA ARG A 277 -5.54 -12.13 -25.21
C ARG A 277 -5.61 -13.32 -26.18
N GLY A 278 -4.92 -14.43 -25.89
CA GLY A 278 -4.87 -15.64 -26.70
C GLY A 278 -3.57 -15.82 -27.47
N HIS A 279 -2.49 -15.12 -27.12
CA HIS A 279 -1.16 -15.31 -27.70
C HIS A 279 -0.43 -16.48 -27.05
N THR A 280 0.51 -17.11 -27.78
CA THR A 280 1.51 -18.02 -27.23
C THR A 280 2.67 -17.21 -26.69
N VAL A 281 3.05 -17.41 -25.43
CA VAL A 281 4.02 -16.56 -24.75
C VAL A 281 5.19 -17.37 -24.20
N THR A 282 6.41 -16.91 -24.47
CA THR A 282 7.64 -17.39 -23.85
C THR A 282 8.31 -16.24 -23.10
N VAL A 283 8.62 -16.46 -21.82
CA VAL A 283 9.35 -15.49 -20.95
C VAL A 283 10.76 -15.99 -20.74
N PHE A 284 11.73 -15.19 -21.09
CA PHE A 284 13.17 -15.42 -20.86
C PHE A 284 13.64 -14.62 -19.66
N GLU A 285 14.23 -15.27 -18.68
CA GLU A 285 14.80 -14.62 -17.49
C GLU A 285 16.25 -15.11 -17.28
N LYS A 286 17.17 -14.16 -17.19
CA LYS A 286 18.60 -14.45 -17.00
C LYS A 286 18.95 -15.04 -15.63
N SER A 287 18.12 -14.76 -14.61
CA SER A 287 18.29 -15.26 -13.26
C SER A 287 17.53 -16.59 -13.04
N ASP A 288 17.74 -17.18 -11.88
CA ASP A 288 17.12 -18.44 -11.44
C ASP A 288 15.71 -18.26 -10.88
N ARG A 289 15.17 -17.02 -10.83
CA ARG A 289 13.87 -16.71 -10.23
C ARG A 289 13.18 -15.51 -10.90
N LEU A 290 11.86 -15.46 -10.73
CA LEU A 290 11.02 -14.33 -11.15
C LEU A 290 11.15 -13.12 -10.20
N GLY A 291 10.66 -11.96 -10.62
CA GLY A 291 10.47 -10.77 -9.78
C GLY A 291 11.45 -9.63 -10.03
N GLY A 292 12.65 -9.90 -10.59
CA GLY A 292 13.63 -8.85 -10.89
C GLY A 292 13.93 -7.96 -9.66
N GLN A 293 13.78 -6.63 -9.79
CA GLN A 293 14.08 -5.67 -8.73
C GLN A 293 13.19 -5.80 -7.48
N ILE A 294 12.01 -6.43 -7.57
CA ILE A 294 11.15 -6.66 -6.40
C ILE A 294 11.84 -7.52 -5.35
N ASN A 295 12.66 -8.48 -5.79
CA ASN A 295 13.43 -9.32 -4.88
C ASN A 295 14.43 -8.51 -4.02
N ILE A 296 14.98 -7.43 -4.57
CA ILE A 296 15.89 -6.53 -3.85
C ILE A 296 15.08 -5.59 -2.94
N ALA A 297 14.02 -5.00 -3.47
CA ALA A 297 13.20 -4.04 -2.73
C ALA A 297 12.47 -4.67 -1.54
N SER A 298 12.17 -5.97 -1.58
CA SER A 298 11.49 -6.70 -0.49
C SER A 298 12.36 -6.97 0.73
N VAL A 299 13.68 -6.77 0.64
CA VAL A 299 14.62 -7.01 1.75
C VAL A 299 14.46 -5.98 2.87
N HIS A 300 13.93 -4.81 2.56
CA HIS A 300 13.61 -3.79 3.54
C HIS A 300 12.59 -4.30 4.59
N PRO A 301 12.80 -4.06 5.91
CA PRO A 301 12.03 -4.68 7.01
C PRO A 301 10.51 -4.54 6.93
N ARG A 302 10.01 -3.51 6.23
CA ARG A 302 8.57 -3.25 6.08
C ARG A 302 8.02 -3.57 4.69
N LYS A 303 8.84 -4.11 3.77
CA LYS A 303 8.46 -4.29 2.36
C LYS A 303 8.36 -5.74 1.89
N ASP A 304 8.45 -6.72 2.75
CA ASP A 304 8.28 -8.13 2.42
C ASP A 304 6.94 -8.41 1.70
N GLU A 305 5.90 -7.64 2.03
CA GLU A 305 4.57 -7.76 1.43
C GLU A 305 4.56 -7.50 -0.10
N ILE A 306 5.54 -6.80 -0.66
CA ILE A 306 5.61 -6.58 -2.12
C ILE A 306 5.88 -7.87 -2.90
N LEU A 307 6.44 -8.90 -2.25
CA LEU A 307 6.65 -10.22 -2.87
C LEU A 307 5.34 -10.88 -3.31
N ARG A 308 4.18 -10.53 -2.71
CA ARG A 308 2.88 -11.02 -3.19
C ARG A 308 2.64 -10.71 -4.66
N SER A 309 3.19 -9.60 -5.17
CA SER A 309 3.11 -9.28 -6.59
C SER A 309 3.80 -10.33 -7.47
N VAL A 310 4.95 -10.87 -7.04
CA VAL A 310 5.67 -11.92 -7.74
C VAL A 310 4.97 -13.26 -7.56
N GLN A 311 4.60 -13.60 -6.31
CA GLN A 311 3.89 -14.83 -5.96
C GLN A 311 2.59 -15.02 -6.74
N TYR A 312 1.89 -13.92 -7.05
CA TYR A 312 0.72 -13.97 -7.93
C TYR A 312 1.05 -14.53 -9.32
N TYR A 313 2.13 -14.07 -9.95
CA TYR A 313 2.53 -14.56 -11.27
C TYR A 313 3.15 -15.97 -11.20
N GLU A 314 3.86 -16.31 -10.13
CA GLU A 314 4.37 -17.65 -9.88
C GLU A 314 3.25 -18.71 -9.77
N LYS A 315 2.10 -18.32 -9.24
CA LYS A 315 0.90 -19.16 -9.18
C LYS A 315 0.11 -19.15 -10.49
N LEU A 316 0.03 -18.00 -11.16
CA LEU A 316 -0.83 -17.81 -12.32
C LEU A 316 -0.28 -18.38 -13.62
N LEU A 317 1.01 -18.15 -13.91
CA LEU A 317 1.60 -18.37 -15.24
C LEU A 317 2.03 -19.81 -15.54
N PRO A 318 2.46 -20.66 -14.58
CA PRO A 318 2.88 -22.04 -14.88
C PRO A 318 1.82 -22.84 -15.66
N GLY A 319 2.26 -23.54 -16.69
CA GLY A 319 1.39 -24.31 -17.58
C GLY A 319 0.56 -23.47 -18.58
N LYS A 320 0.61 -22.15 -18.49
CA LYS A 320 -0.06 -21.21 -19.40
C LYS A 320 0.93 -20.45 -20.28
N VAL A 321 2.14 -20.24 -19.76
CA VAL A 321 3.24 -19.50 -20.38
C VAL A 321 4.50 -20.36 -20.25
N ASP A 322 5.32 -20.41 -21.30
CA ASP A 322 6.64 -21.02 -21.23
C ASP A 322 7.61 -20.07 -20.51
N ILE A 323 8.15 -20.47 -19.35
CA ILE A 323 9.06 -19.67 -18.54
C ILE A 323 10.44 -20.33 -18.54
N GLN A 324 11.42 -19.64 -19.11
CA GLN A 324 12.81 -20.09 -19.23
C GLN A 324 13.73 -19.29 -18.31
N LEU A 325 14.01 -19.83 -17.13
CA LEU A 325 14.95 -19.26 -16.17
C LEU A 325 16.40 -19.59 -16.55
N ASN A 326 17.36 -18.82 -16.01
CA ASN A 326 18.79 -18.94 -16.34
C ASN A 326 19.07 -18.85 -17.84
N HIS A 327 18.19 -18.17 -18.59
CA HIS A 327 18.26 -18.06 -20.03
C HIS A 327 18.26 -16.61 -20.50
N LYS A 328 19.36 -16.19 -21.10
CA LYS A 328 19.46 -14.93 -21.87
C LYS A 328 19.33 -15.27 -23.35
N PRO A 329 18.21 -14.93 -24.01
CA PRO A 329 17.97 -15.36 -25.38
C PRO A 329 18.96 -14.71 -26.34
N THR A 330 19.29 -15.44 -27.40
CA THR A 330 20.10 -14.96 -28.53
C THR A 330 19.23 -14.16 -29.49
N MET A 331 19.84 -13.40 -30.38
CA MET A 331 19.12 -12.69 -31.45
C MET A 331 18.41 -13.63 -32.42
N GLU A 332 19.01 -14.80 -32.67
CA GLU A 332 18.40 -15.82 -33.55
C GLU A 332 17.12 -16.36 -32.93
N GLU A 333 17.14 -16.67 -31.64
CA GLU A 333 15.92 -17.11 -30.92
C GLU A 333 14.84 -16.02 -30.96
N LEU A 334 15.18 -14.75 -30.67
CA LEU A 334 14.23 -13.65 -30.65
C LEU A 334 13.62 -13.37 -32.02
N ASN A 335 14.40 -13.49 -33.10
CA ASN A 335 13.91 -13.32 -34.47
C ASN A 335 13.01 -14.48 -34.95
N GLY A 336 12.89 -15.53 -34.17
CA GLY A 336 11.93 -16.64 -34.40
C GLY A 336 10.53 -16.36 -33.88
N PHE A 337 10.28 -15.24 -33.20
CA PHE A 337 8.98 -14.84 -32.67
C PHE A 337 8.28 -13.82 -33.59
N ASP A 338 6.98 -13.61 -33.39
CA ASP A 338 6.21 -12.63 -34.14
C ASP A 338 6.28 -11.22 -33.52
N HIS A 339 6.57 -11.15 -32.21
CA HIS A 339 6.77 -9.90 -31.47
C HIS A 339 7.67 -10.11 -30.24
N VAL A 340 8.49 -9.12 -29.90
CA VAL A 340 9.37 -9.15 -28.74
C VAL A 340 9.03 -8.01 -27.78
N ILE A 341 8.80 -8.32 -26.50
CA ILE A 341 8.68 -7.34 -25.42
C ILE A 341 9.98 -7.34 -24.62
N LEU A 342 10.66 -6.20 -24.58
CA LEU A 342 11.91 -6.00 -23.86
C LEU A 342 11.61 -5.40 -22.47
N ALA A 343 11.70 -6.20 -21.41
CA ALA A 343 11.42 -5.85 -20.01
C ALA A 343 12.67 -5.95 -19.15
N ILE A 344 13.83 -5.54 -19.70
CA ILE A 344 15.16 -5.78 -19.13
C ILE A 344 15.52 -4.88 -17.95
N GLY A 345 14.65 -3.95 -17.52
CA GLY A 345 14.77 -3.16 -16.31
C GLY A 345 15.94 -2.16 -16.30
N ALA A 346 16.53 -1.96 -15.13
CA ALA A 346 17.59 -0.99 -14.87
C ALA A 346 18.71 -1.60 -14.01
N HIS A 347 19.74 -0.83 -13.77
CA HIS A 347 20.86 -1.12 -12.85
C HIS A 347 21.18 0.11 -12.01
N ASN A 348 21.93 -0.07 -10.92
CA ASN A 348 22.39 1.06 -10.10
C ASN A 348 23.26 2.00 -10.93
N MET A 349 23.06 3.31 -10.77
CA MET A 349 23.82 4.31 -11.51
C MET A 349 25.23 4.45 -10.91
N ASP A 350 26.24 4.64 -11.75
CA ASP A 350 27.58 4.97 -11.29
C ASP A 350 27.58 6.37 -10.64
N LEU A 351 28.55 6.59 -9.72
CA LEU A 351 28.75 7.90 -9.10
C LEU A 351 29.22 8.93 -10.15
N PRO A 352 28.55 10.07 -10.28
CA PRO A 352 28.88 11.08 -11.28
C PRO A 352 30.04 12.01 -10.86
N MET A 353 30.64 11.80 -9.70
CA MET A 353 31.74 12.60 -9.16
C MET A 353 33.03 11.75 -9.08
N PRO A 354 34.22 12.40 -8.98
CA PRO A 354 35.47 11.70 -8.77
C PRO A 354 35.49 10.85 -7.49
N VAL A 355 36.00 9.64 -7.59
CA VAL A 355 36.17 8.72 -6.46
C VAL A 355 37.61 8.22 -6.46
N GLU A 356 38.36 8.48 -5.39
CA GLU A 356 39.74 8.06 -5.22
C GLU A 356 39.92 7.33 -3.87
N ASN A 357 40.58 6.17 -3.90
CA ASN A 357 40.98 5.42 -2.71
C ASN A 357 39.91 5.29 -1.63
N SER A 358 38.68 4.88 -2.01
CA SER A 358 37.53 4.85 -1.12
C SER A 358 36.69 3.60 -1.27
N ASN A 359 36.13 3.12 -0.14
CA ASN A 359 35.26 1.94 -0.09
C ASN A 359 33.82 2.32 -0.48
N VAL A 360 33.48 2.17 -1.74
CA VAL A 360 32.14 2.46 -2.28
C VAL A 360 31.43 1.16 -2.65
N VAL A 361 30.19 1.01 -2.16
CA VAL A 361 29.33 -0.15 -2.42
C VAL A 361 27.98 0.35 -2.94
N SER A 362 27.37 -0.37 -3.87
CA SER A 362 26.02 0.01 -4.32
C SER A 362 24.97 -0.39 -3.29
N SER A 363 23.90 0.39 -3.19
CA SER A 363 22.73 0.03 -2.36
C SER A 363 22.12 -1.33 -2.79
N TRP A 364 22.17 -1.65 -4.08
CA TRP A 364 21.66 -2.91 -4.60
C TRP A 364 22.49 -4.12 -4.15
N ASP A 365 23.83 -3.99 -4.08
CA ASP A 365 24.69 -5.07 -3.60
C ASP A 365 24.45 -5.34 -2.12
N ILE A 366 24.29 -4.28 -1.31
CA ILE A 366 23.95 -4.39 0.11
C ILE A 366 22.61 -5.13 0.29
N LEU A 367 21.59 -4.74 -0.46
CA LEU A 367 20.28 -5.37 -0.40
C LEU A 367 20.27 -6.79 -1.02
N ASN A 368 21.26 -7.13 -1.85
CA ASN A 368 21.52 -8.49 -2.32
C ASN A 368 22.38 -9.33 -1.36
N GLY A 369 22.73 -8.80 -0.19
CA GLY A 369 23.40 -9.54 0.88
C GLY A 369 24.89 -9.23 1.05
N GLN A 370 25.44 -8.23 0.35
CA GLN A 370 26.81 -7.78 0.64
C GLN A 370 26.86 -7.16 2.03
N GLU A 371 27.69 -7.72 2.89
CA GLU A 371 27.91 -7.20 4.24
C GLU A 371 28.80 -5.94 4.19
N VAL A 372 28.48 -4.99 5.05
CA VAL A 372 29.22 -3.75 5.28
C VAL A 372 29.41 -3.53 6.77
N SER A 373 30.38 -2.70 7.15
CA SER A 373 30.71 -2.45 8.55
C SER A 373 31.13 -1.00 8.79
N GLY A 374 31.17 -0.62 10.07
CA GLY A 374 31.59 0.69 10.50
C GLY A 374 30.53 1.77 10.22
N LYS A 375 30.99 3.00 10.05
CA LYS A 375 30.16 4.15 9.73
C LYS A 375 29.78 4.14 8.26
N CYS A 376 28.48 3.98 7.97
CA CYS A 376 27.94 3.96 6.62
C CYS A 376 27.37 5.34 6.25
N VAL A 377 27.78 5.88 5.11
CA VAL A 377 27.22 7.12 4.58
C VAL A 377 26.52 6.84 3.25
N VAL A 378 25.22 7.00 3.23
CA VAL A 378 24.36 6.76 2.05
C VAL A 378 24.27 8.04 1.23
N LEU A 379 24.72 7.97 -0.02
CA LEU A 379 24.63 9.06 -1.00
C LEU A 379 23.34 8.94 -1.79
N GLY A 380 22.47 9.95 -1.65
CA GLY A 380 21.14 9.99 -2.20
C GLY A 380 20.08 9.63 -1.16
N GLY A 381 19.19 10.57 -0.86
CA GLY A 381 18.06 10.41 0.06
C GLY A 381 16.73 10.15 -0.66
N GLY A 382 16.76 9.64 -1.89
CA GLY A 382 15.57 9.12 -2.57
C GLY A 382 15.02 7.88 -1.88
N LEU A 383 13.98 7.24 -2.46
CA LEU A 383 13.34 6.06 -1.83
C LEU A 383 14.35 4.94 -1.53
N VAL A 384 15.16 4.56 -2.51
CA VAL A 384 16.15 3.46 -2.36
C VAL A 384 17.19 3.81 -1.30
N GLY A 385 17.69 5.05 -1.29
CA GLY A 385 18.69 5.46 -0.30
C GLY A 385 18.14 5.54 1.12
N ALA A 386 16.95 6.09 1.29
CA ALA A 386 16.28 6.16 2.58
C ALA A 386 15.99 4.75 3.14
N GLU A 387 15.49 3.85 2.29
CA GLU A 387 15.25 2.44 2.64
C GLU A 387 16.53 1.68 2.97
N THR A 388 17.60 1.90 2.21
CA THR A 388 18.91 1.29 2.49
C THR A 388 19.48 1.81 3.81
N ALA A 389 19.34 3.10 4.09
CA ALA A 389 19.78 3.69 5.35
C ALA A 389 19.00 3.09 6.54
N GLU A 390 17.69 2.96 6.42
CA GLU A 390 16.85 2.33 7.44
C GLU A 390 17.22 0.86 7.65
N TYR A 391 17.46 0.11 6.58
CA TYR A 391 17.91 -1.27 6.64
C TYR A 391 19.23 -1.42 7.39
N LEU A 392 20.22 -0.57 7.08
CA LEU A 392 21.53 -0.59 7.75
C LEU A 392 21.44 -0.16 9.22
N ALA A 393 20.63 0.86 9.52
CA ALA A 393 20.40 1.33 10.87
C ALA A 393 19.71 0.26 11.74
N ASN A 394 18.74 -0.47 11.20
CA ASN A 394 18.11 -1.61 11.87
C ASN A 394 19.06 -2.79 12.10
N LYS A 395 20.15 -2.89 11.33
CA LYS A 395 21.28 -3.83 11.60
C LYS A 395 22.25 -3.35 12.68
N GLY A 396 22.02 -2.16 13.25
CA GLY A 396 22.84 -1.59 14.32
C GLY A 396 24.09 -0.84 13.84
N LEU A 397 24.16 -0.47 12.57
CA LEU A 397 25.27 0.32 12.03
C LEU A 397 25.04 1.83 12.29
N GLU A 398 26.12 2.59 12.41
CA GLU A 398 26.08 4.05 12.40
C GLU A 398 25.80 4.53 10.98
N VAL A 399 24.69 5.24 10.76
CA VAL A 399 24.24 5.62 9.42
C VAL A 399 24.06 7.13 9.29
N SER A 400 24.51 7.67 8.16
CA SER A 400 24.21 9.04 7.73
C SER A 400 23.68 9.04 6.30
N ILE A 401 22.81 9.98 5.96
CA ILE A 401 22.27 10.18 4.60
C ILE A 401 22.70 11.55 4.09
N VAL A 402 23.22 11.61 2.87
CA VAL A 402 23.55 12.85 2.17
C VAL A 402 22.59 13.04 0.99
N GLU A 403 21.82 14.13 1.01
CA GLU A 403 20.81 14.42 -0.02
C GLU A 403 20.96 15.88 -0.50
N MET A 404 20.95 16.05 -1.82
CA MET A 404 21.05 17.35 -2.47
C MET A 404 19.77 18.18 -2.30
N MET A 405 18.62 17.54 -2.22
CA MET A 405 17.32 18.17 -2.01
C MET A 405 17.07 18.47 -0.52
N ASP A 406 16.01 19.18 -0.24
CA ASP A 406 15.62 19.59 1.13
C ASP A 406 14.91 18.52 1.94
N LYS A 407 14.55 17.38 1.32
CA LYS A 407 13.80 16.28 1.94
C LYS A 407 14.35 14.93 1.55
N ILE A 408 14.39 14.02 2.52
CA ILE A 408 14.63 12.59 2.33
C ILE A 408 13.30 11.91 2.02
N ALA A 409 13.33 10.91 1.15
CA ALA A 409 12.17 10.12 0.73
C ALA A 409 10.96 10.97 0.29
N ALA A 410 11.19 12.08 -0.42
CA ALA A 410 10.15 13.04 -0.81
C ALA A 410 9.00 12.43 -1.65
N GLN A 411 9.20 11.25 -2.24
CA GLN A 411 8.20 10.54 -3.04
C GLN A 411 7.54 9.39 -2.28
N GLU A 412 7.85 9.21 -0.99
CA GLU A 412 7.23 8.14 -0.20
C GLU A 412 5.79 8.52 0.16
N SER A 413 4.96 7.49 0.44
CA SER A 413 3.60 7.66 0.93
C SER A 413 3.59 8.45 2.23
N GLU A 414 2.67 9.42 2.35
CA GLU A 414 2.45 10.17 3.59
C GLU A 414 2.08 9.27 4.77
N THR A 415 1.61 8.04 4.51
CA THR A 415 1.31 7.05 5.54
C THR A 415 2.55 6.26 5.99
N VAL A 416 3.62 6.23 5.20
CA VAL A 416 4.89 5.53 5.48
C VAL A 416 5.94 6.47 6.09
N LEU A 417 6.00 7.71 5.63
CA LEU A 417 6.98 8.70 6.09
C LEU A 417 7.11 8.80 7.62
N PRO A 418 6.01 8.86 8.41
CA PRO A 418 6.14 8.92 9.87
C PRO A 418 6.82 7.70 10.50
N LEU A 419 6.65 6.52 9.90
CA LEU A 419 7.27 5.28 10.38
C LEU A 419 8.79 5.29 10.10
N MET A 420 9.18 5.74 8.91
CA MET A 420 10.57 5.88 8.51
C MET A 420 11.29 6.93 9.37
N GLU A 421 10.66 8.08 9.61
CA GLU A 421 11.21 9.13 10.47
C GLU A 421 11.40 8.64 11.92
N ALA A 422 10.44 7.91 12.47
CA ALA A 422 10.56 7.32 13.80
C ALA A 422 11.72 6.32 13.90
N ASP A 423 11.95 5.50 12.86
CA ASP A 423 13.10 4.59 12.80
C ASP A 423 14.43 5.35 12.68
N PHE A 424 14.47 6.44 11.89
CA PHE A 424 15.66 7.29 11.80
C PHE A 424 15.99 7.96 13.14
N GLU A 425 14.99 8.44 13.86
CA GLU A 425 15.15 9.02 15.19
C GLU A 425 15.64 7.98 16.21
N LYS A 426 15.00 6.81 16.24
CA LYS A 426 15.35 5.71 17.13
C LYS A 426 16.82 5.26 16.97
N HIS A 427 17.32 5.26 15.74
CA HIS A 427 18.68 4.82 15.42
C HIS A 427 19.68 5.97 15.26
N ASN A 428 19.28 7.23 15.56
CA ASN A 428 20.10 8.43 15.43
C ASN A 428 20.71 8.61 14.03
N VAL A 429 19.96 8.31 12.97
CA VAL A 429 20.41 8.50 11.59
C VAL A 429 20.63 9.97 11.31
N GLN A 430 21.85 10.35 10.96
CA GLN A 430 22.19 11.74 10.63
C GLN A 430 21.74 12.08 9.20
N LYS A 431 21.16 13.27 9.02
CA LYS A 431 20.61 13.71 7.74
C LYS A 431 21.29 14.99 7.28
N PHE A 432 22.08 14.91 6.21
CA PHE A 432 22.71 16.04 5.53
C PHE A 432 21.89 16.40 4.29
N VAL A 433 20.82 17.17 4.47
CA VAL A 433 19.98 17.67 3.37
C VAL A 433 20.54 18.96 2.79
N ASN A 434 20.07 19.33 1.58
CA ASN A 434 20.64 20.45 0.80
C ASN A 434 22.16 20.32 0.60
N THR A 435 22.68 19.11 0.55
CA THR A 435 24.12 18.83 0.55
C THR A 435 24.52 18.10 -0.72
N ARG A 436 25.23 18.77 -1.60
CA ARG A 436 25.69 18.25 -2.88
C ARG A 436 27.13 17.74 -2.76
N VAL A 437 27.33 16.46 -2.99
CA VAL A 437 28.66 15.83 -3.04
C VAL A 437 29.43 16.31 -4.27
N SER A 438 30.67 16.69 -4.09
CA SER A 438 31.59 17.12 -5.17
C SER A 438 32.69 16.13 -5.48
N GLU A 439 33.22 15.46 -4.46
CA GLU A 439 34.34 14.51 -4.56
C GLU A 439 34.30 13.51 -3.41
N ILE A 440 34.90 12.34 -3.62
CA ILE A 440 35.09 11.31 -2.60
C ILE A 440 36.56 10.89 -2.66
N LYS A 441 37.28 11.03 -1.54
CA LYS A 441 38.69 10.73 -1.48
C LYS A 441 39.08 10.22 -0.08
N ASP A 442 39.88 9.13 -0.05
CA ASP A 442 40.41 8.54 1.18
C ASP A 442 39.31 8.25 2.23
N ASN A 443 38.12 7.78 1.77
CA ASN A 443 36.92 7.57 2.57
C ASN A 443 36.33 8.83 3.23
N VAL A 444 36.67 10.01 2.70
CA VAL A 444 36.03 11.29 3.06
C VAL A 444 35.17 11.78 1.91
N ILE A 445 33.92 12.15 2.21
CA ILE A 445 32.98 12.75 1.28
C ILE A 445 33.09 14.25 1.41
N TYR A 446 33.52 14.91 0.33
CA TYR A 446 33.56 16.38 0.23
C TYR A 446 32.29 16.86 -0.43
N ALA A 447 31.59 17.74 0.24
CA ALA A 447 30.30 18.25 -0.19
C ALA A 447 30.15 19.74 0.12
N VAL A 448 29.13 20.35 -0.49
CA VAL A 448 28.77 21.76 -0.25
C VAL A 448 27.29 21.82 0.10
N ASN A 449 26.94 22.50 1.19
CA ASN A 449 25.56 22.84 1.48
C ASN A 449 25.08 23.90 0.48
N THR A 450 24.01 23.61 -0.25
CA THR A 450 23.51 24.42 -1.36
C THR A 450 22.74 25.68 -0.91
N LYS A 451 22.43 25.80 0.40
CA LYS A 451 21.70 26.97 0.95
C LYS A 451 22.62 28.07 1.42
N ASP A 452 23.72 27.70 2.06
CA ASP A 452 24.63 28.63 2.71
C ASP A 452 26.06 28.55 2.15
N GLU A 453 26.29 27.71 1.14
CA GLU A 453 27.57 27.47 0.45
C GLU A 453 28.71 27.00 1.38
N THR A 454 28.39 26.49 2.55
CA THR A 454 29.38 25.94 3.49
C THR A 454 29.94 24.61 3.00
N ASN A 455 31.23 24.40 3.16
CA ASN A 455 31.87 23.12 2.90
C ASN A 455 31.56 22.12 4.02
N VAL A 456 31.27 20.88 3.63
CA VAL A 456 30.95 19.77 4.53
C VAL A 456 31.89 18.61 4.21
N GLU A 457 32.55 18.08 5.23
CA GLU A 457 33.38 16.88 5.13
C GLU A 457 32.81 15.79 6.01
N ILE A 458 32.58 14.60 5.44
CA ILE A 458 31.97 13.47 6.14
C ILE A 458 32.87 12.25 5.96
N ALA A 459 33.49 11.80 7.04
CA ALA A 459 34.27 10.57 7.04
C ALA A 459 33.31 9.35 7.11
N ALA A 460 33.65 8.29 6.39
CA ALA A 460 32.89 7.04 6.34
C ALA A 460 33.85 5.84 6.32
N ASP A 461 33.42 4.71 6.87
CA ASP A 461 34.10 3.42 6.65
C ASP A 461 33.54 2.74 5.39
N THR A 462 32.27 2.95 5.11
CA THR A 462 31.59 2.49 3.90
C THR A 462 30.75 3.60 3.30
N ILE A 463 30.91 3.85 2.02
CA ILE A 463 30.12 4.82 1.25
C ILE A 463 29.13 4.06 0.39
N VAL A 464 27.84 4.33 0.54
CA VAL A 464 26.77 3.62 -0.14
C VAL A 464 26.23 4.45 -1.29
N ASN A 465 26.41 3.98 -2.51
CA ASN A 465 25.85 4.63 -3.69
C ASN A 465 24.36 4.29 -3.86
N ALA A 466 23.51 5.28 -3.62
CA ALA A 466 22.05 5.21 -3.81
C ALA A 466 21.51 6.42 -4.63
N LEU A 467 22.34 6.98 -5.53
CA LEU A 467 21.98 8.16 -6.33
C LEU A 467 20.93 7.90 -7.39
N GLY A 468 20.51 6.64 -7.57
CA GLY A 468 19.45 6.25 -8.47
C GLY A 468 19.80 5.09 -9.38
N SER A 469 18.97 4.86 -10.37
CA SER A 469 19.14 3.78 -11.34
C SER A 469 19.13 4.30 -12.77
N LYS A 470 19.82 3.57 -13.64
CA LYS A 470 19.93 3.85 -15.07
C LYS A 470 19.35 2.67 -15.84
N LYS A 471 18.58 2.96 -16.90
CA LYS A 471 18.00 1.93 -17.75
C LYS A 471 19.06 1.02 -18.36
N ASN A 472 18.74 -0.26 -18.44
CA ASN A 472 19.53 -1.20 -19.22
C ASN A 472 19.32 -0.94 -20.71
N VAL A 473 20.38 -1.08 -21.48
CA VAL A 473 20.37 -0.92 -22.93
C VAL A 473 20.44 -2.30 -23.57
N PHE A 474 19.62 -2.50 -24.58
CA PHE A 474 19.63 -3.69 -25.43
C PHE A 474 20.11 -3.30 -26.83
N ASP A 475 21.01 -4.10 -27.41
CA ASP A 475 21.41 -3.88 -28.82
C ASP A 475 20.32 -4.49 -29.74
N ASP A 476 19.33 -3.68 -30.07
CA ASP A 476 18.19 -4.06 -30.91
C ASP A 476 18.46 -3.91 -32.42
N SER A 477 19.66 -3.49 -32.81
CA SER A 477 20.04 -3.26 -34.21
C SER A 477 19.91 -4.50 -35.12
N LYS A 478 19.87 -5.69 -34.53
CA LYS A 478 19.74 -6.97 -35.22
C LYS A 478 18.39 -7.64 -35.04
N LEU A 479 17.42 -7.00 -34.34
CA LEU A 479 16.07 -7.49 -34.28
C LEU A 479 15.36 -7.18 -35.60
N THR A 480 14.83 -8.20 -36.25
CA THR A 480 14.12 -8.11 -37.53
C THR A 480 12.59 -8.18 -37.38
N VAL A 481 12.12 -8.45 -36.15
CA VAL A 481 10.70 -8.52 -35.80
C VAL A 481 10.26 -7.29 -35.00
N PRO A 482 8.97 -6.95 -34.98
CA PRO A 482 8.47 -5.87 -34.15
C PRO A 482 8.79 -6.08 -32.67
N PHE A 483 9.17 -4.99 -31.99
CA PHE A 483 9.49 -5.06 -30.55
C PHE A 483 9.02 -3.81 -29.80
N THR A 484 8.86 -3.96 -28.47
CA THR A 484 8.41 -2.87 -27.59
C THR A 484 9.17 -2.93 -26.27
N TYR A 485 9.67 -1.79 -25.78
CA TYR A 485 10.28 -1.67 -24.47
C TYR A 485 9.22 -1.40 -23.40
N VAL A 486 9.33 -2.05 -22.21
CA VAL A 486 8.42 -1.86 -21.07
C VAL A 486 9.18 -1.75 -19.75
N GLY A 487 8.56 -1.15 -18.74
CA GLY A 487 9.19 -0.93 -17.45
C GLY A 487 10.34 0.06 -17.50
N ASP A 488 11.30 -0.07 -16.60
CA ASP A 488 12.40 0.90 -16.43
C ASP A 488 13.28 1.10 -17.68
N CYS A 489 13.34 0.15 -18.58
CA CYS A 489 14.11 0.29 -19.82
C CYS A 489 13.37 1.06 -20.91
N SER A 490 12.07 1.34 -20.77
CA SER A 490 11.25 2.03 -21.78
C SER A 490 11.31 3.56 -21.69
N GLY A 491 11.63 4.11 -20.51
CA GLY A 491 11.59 5.55 -20.22
C GLY A 491 12.95 6.22 -20.22
N GLU A 492 12.95 7.54 -20.05
CA GLU A 492 14.17 8.30 -19.78
C GLU A 492 14.65 8.13 -18.33
N ARG A 493 13.70 7.88 -17.42
CA ARG A 493 13.93 7.65 -16.00
C ARG A 493 13.31 6.32 -15.57
N THR A 494 13.94 5.66 -14.63
CA THR A 494 13.35 4.51 -13.94
C THR A 494 12.17 4.97 -13.09
N ALA A 495 11.20 4.10 -12.92
CA ALA A 495 9.93 4.45 -12.30
C ALA A 495 9.60 3.47 -11.15
N ASP A 496 8.32 3.19 -10.93
CA ASP A 496 7.82 2.40 -9.83
C ASP A 496 7.03 1.15 -10.31
N ILE A 497 6.47 0.41 -9.35
CA ILE A 497 5.63 -0.78 -9.61
C ILE A 497 4.46 -0.42 -10.54
N ALA A 498 3.79 0.72 -10.31
CA ALA A 498 2.63 1.12 -11.10
C ALA A 498 2.99 1.35 -12.58
N SER A 499 4.13 2.01 -12.83
CA SER A 499 4.64 2.22 -14.18
C SER A 499 5.04 0.90 -14.85
N ALA A 500 5.71 0.01 -14.11
CA ALA A 500 6.07 -1.31 -14.61
C ALA A 500 4.82 -2.11 -15.06
N ILE A 501 3.81 -2.17 -14.22
CA ILE A 501 2.53 -2.86 -14.51
C ILE A 501 1.83 -2.20 -15.71
N ARG A 502 1.67 -0.88 -15.72
CA ARG A 502 0.94 -0.18 -16.79
C ARG A 502 1.63 -0.28 -18.15
N THR A 503 2.96 -0.18 -18.19
CA THR A 503 3.70 -0.30 -19.46
C THR A 503 3.66 -1.71 -20.00
N GLY A 504 3.81 -2.74 -19.15
CA GLY A 504 3.67 -4.13 -19.53
C GLY A 504 2.26 -4.46 -20.02
N TYR A 505 1.23 -4.02 -19.28
CA TYR A 505 -0.16 -4.18 -19.64
C TYR A 505 -0.46 -3.57 -21.02
N LYS A 506 -0.09 -2.29 -21.19
CA LYS A 506 -0.35 -1.55 -22.44
C LYS A 506 0.31 -2.21 -23.64
N ALA A 507 1.62 -2.48 -23.56
CA ALA A 507 2.36 -3.08 -24.66
C ALA A 507 1.77 -4.41 -25.10
N ALA A 508 1.43 -5.29 -24.16
CA ALA A 508 0.83 -6.58 -24.49
C ALA A 508 -0.62 -6.46 -25.00
N ASN A 509 -1.35 -5.42 -24.59
CA ASN A 509 -2.74 -5.19 -25.07
C ASN A 509 -2.80 -4.56 -26.47
N GLU A 510 -1.69 -4.08 -26.98
CA GLU A 510 -1.56 -3.47 -28.32
C GLU A 510 -0.96 -4.42 -29.39
N ILE A 511 -0.44 -5.61 -29.03
CA ILE A 511 0.04 -6.63 -29.97
C ILE A 511 -1.15 -7.20 -30.75
#